data_ad5fe0319b155ebec6da5fb42d0fbd92
#
_entry.id   ad5fe0319b155ebec6da5fb42d0fbd92
#
_cell.length_a   1.000
_cell.length_b   1.000
_cell.length_c   1.000
_cell.angle_alpha   90.00
_cell.angle_beta   90.00
_cell.angle_gamma   90.00
#
_symmetry.space_group_name_H-M   'P 1'
#
loop_
_entity.id
_entity.type
_entity.pdbx_description
1 polymer ?
#
loop_
_entity_poly.entity_id
_entity_poly.type
_entity_poly.pdbx_seq_one_letter_code
_entity_poly.pdbx_strand_id
1 'polypeptide(L)'
;MTSIRASPSEFGWRRRMFSLVVLVTLGLFVFIGVVLLQPYLIRGLLGHETAGHISQHFREPHHRVHDFTFSFLVGTAVVGMLAQLRTPSENVAGQLMALIPWVGLGLTSALTNTPVRFVPFPILGALTLIAAILHPTGRDFFSSFSVSRVNRLMLGLVIIAAVPLLAFASTNIGLQRTVTNDHASLGHYGFMASFSFTVIGVGLLASLRPDGWSLTAWVAGLLPALLGLASVVFLDVDSSLGLVWGLAAIAWGVVFVATSELTRSRLSFVGPSSSR
;
A
#
# COMPACT_ATOMS: atom_id res chain seq x y z
N MET A 1 7.54 -36.45 -15.03
CA MET A 1 8.07 -35.06 -14.92
C MET A 1 9.03 -35.04 -13.75
N THR A 2 10.33 -35.03 -14.02
CA THR A 2 11.39 -34.96 -13.00
C THR A 2 11.44 -33.57 -12.40
N SER A 3 11.07 -33.41 -11.13
CA SER A 3 11.22 -32.15 -10.40
C SER A 3 12.72 -31.88 -10.21
N ILE A 4 13.27 -30.93 -10.95
CA ILE A 4 14.62 -30.41 -10.71
C ILE A 4 14.57 -29.69 -9.37
N ARG A 5 15.03 -30.34 -8.30
CA ARG A 5 15.25 -29.68 -6.99
C ARG A 5 16.44 -28.72 -7.16
N ALA A 6 16.22 -27.44 -6.87
CA ALA A 6 17.28 -26.45 -6.82
C ALA A 6 18.37 -26.88 -5.84
N SER A 7 19.64 -26.62 -6.18
CA SER A 7 20.77 -26.99 -5.30
C SER A 7 20.73 -26.19 -3.99
N PRO A 8 21.23 -26.74 -2.87
CA PRO A 8 21.27 -26.02 -1.59
C PRO A 8 22.01 -24.67 -1.65
N SER A 9 22.99 -24.54 -2.54
CA SER A 9 23.73 -23.29 -2.77
C SER A 9 22.89 -22.22 -3.45
N GLU A 10 22.01 -22.57 -4.39
CA GLU A 10 21.10 -21.63 -5.06
C GLU A 10 20.06 -21.06 -4.10
N PHE A 11 19.55 -21.86 -3.19
CA PHE A 11 18.59 -21.43 -2.17
C PHE A 11 19.23 -20.43 -1.19
N GLY A 12 20.49 -20.66 -0.78
CA GLY A 12 21.21 -19.78 0.13
C GLY A 12 21.53 -18.41 -0.48
N TRP A 13 21.94 -18.37 -1.76
CA TRP A 13 22.21 -17.13 -2.47
C TRP A 13 20.93 -16.30 -2.67
N ARG A 14 19.86 -16.91 -3.15
CA ARG A 14 18.58 -16.25 -3.38
C ARG A 14 18.06 -15.55 -2.12
N ARG A 15 18.08 -16.24 -0.97
CA ARG A 15 17.67 -15.68 0.31
C ARG A 15 18.52 -14.48 0.73
N ARG A 16 19.85 -14.53 0.52
CA ARG A 16 20.75 -13.41 0.83
C ARG A 16 20.45 -12.19 -0.04
N MET A 17 20.29 -12.39 -1.35
CA MET A 17 19.94 -11.30 -2.28
C MET A 17 18.58 -10.70 -1.96
N PHE A 18 17.58 -11.52 -1.68
CA PHE A 18 16.27 -11.06 -1.22
C PHE A 18 16.39 -10.16 0.02
N SER A 19 17.08 -10.64 1.07
CA SER A 19 17.26 -9.87 2.31
C SER A 19 18.01 -8.55 2.07
N LEU A 20 19.03 -8.56 1.21
CA LEU A 20 19.77 -7.35 0.83
C LEU A 20 18.85 -6.34 0.14
N VAL A 21 18.06 -6.77 -0.83
CA VAL A 21 17.12 -5.89 -1.55
C VAL A 21 16.06 -5.32 -0.60
N VAL A 22 15.51 -6.14 0.30
CA VAL A 22 14.56 -5.69 1.33
C VAL A 22 15.18 -4.60 2.22
N LEU A 23 16.39 -4.83 2.72
CA LEU A 23 17.08 -3.87 3.59
C LEU A 23 17.44 -2.57 2.85
N VAL A 24 17.92 -2.66 1.61
CA VAL A 24 18.21 -1.49 0.77
C VAL A 24 16.93 -0.69 0.50
N THR A 25 15.82 -1.38 0.19
CA THR A 25 14.52 -0.73 -0.04
C THR A 25 14.04 -0.01 1.21
N LEU A 26 14.07 -0.67 2.37
CA LEU A 26 13.70 -0.06 3.65
C LEU A 26 14.63 1.09 4.04
N GLY A 27 15.94 0.95 3.84
CA GLY A 27 16.92 2.01 4.06
C GLY A 27 16.64 3.24 3.19
N LEU A 28 16.27 3.03 1.92
CA LEU A 28 15.90 4.11 1.01
C LEU A 28 14.58 4.79 1.42
N PHE A 29 13.58 4.04 1.90
CA PHE A 29 12.35 4.63 2.48
C PHE A 29 12.68 5.52 3.67
N VAL A 30 13.51 5.04 4.59
CA VAL A 30 13.93 5.82 5.77
C VAL A 30 14.68 7.07 5.34
N PHE A 31 15.64 6.94 4.42
CA PHE A 31 16.42 8.07 3.91
C PHE A 31 15.52 9.14 3.27
N ILE A 32 14.62 8.74 2.37
CA ILE A 32 13.67 9.66 1.72
C ILE A 32 12.75 10.29 2.78
N GLY A 33 12.21 9.50 3.71
CA GLY A 33 11.36 9.99 4.79
C GLY A 33 12.08 11.01 5.66
N VAL A 34 13.31 10.74 6.08
CA VAL A 34 14.13 11.68 6.86
C VAL A 34 14.42 12.95 6.06
N VAL A 35 14.79 12.83 4.78
CA VAL A 35 15.07 13.99 3.93
C VAL A 35 13.82 14.84 3.73
N LEU A 36 12.65 14.22 3.49
CA LEU A 36 11.39 14.94 3.26
C LEU A 36 10.81 15.55 4.55
N LEU A 37 10.95 14.86 5.70
CA LEU A 37 10.36 15.30 6.96
C LEU A 37 11.24 16.27 7.75
N GLN A 38 12.52 16.46 7.36
CA GLN A 38 13.46 17.33 8.06
C GLN A 38 13.85 18.55 7.20
N PRO A 39 13.00 19.62 7.19
CA PRO A 39 13.30 20.82 6.42
C PRO A 39 14.64 21.48 6.81
N TYR A 40 15.15 21.24 8.02
CA TYR A 40 16.47 21.71 8.46
C TYR A 40 17.61 20.95 7.80
N LEU A 41 17.49 19.62 7.60
CA LEU A 41 18.46 18.82 6.85
C LEU A 41 18.45 19.21 5.36
N ILE A 42 17.28 19.46 4.81
CA ILE A 42 17.11 19.91 3.41
C ILE A 42 17.78 21.26 3.19
N ARG A 43 17.65 22.21 4.14
CA ARG A 43 18.34 23.51 4.07
C ARG A 43 19.85 23.38 3.96
N GLY A 44 20.43 22.41 4.70
CA GLY A 44 21.88 22.16 4.65
C GLY A 44 22.35 21.47 3.36
N LEU A 45 21.52 20.59 2.78
CA LEU A 45 21.89 19.76 1.63
C LEU A 45 21.54 20.35 0.26
N LEU A 46 20.39 21.04 0.16
CA LEU A 46 19.81 21.48 -1.13
C LEU A 46 19.71 23.02 -1.28
N GLY A 47 20.13 23.77 -0.26
CA GLY A 47 20.06 25.23 -0.27
C GLY A 47 18.74 25.80 0.24
N HIS A 48 18.76 27.12 0.56
CA HIS A 48 17.66 27.81 1.24
C HIS A 48 16.36 27.90 0.41
N GLU A 49 16.44 28.07 -0.91
CA GLU A 49 15.27 28.28 -1.76
C GLU A 49 14.43 27.00 -1.88
N THR A 50 15.04 25.88 -2.20
CA THR A 50 14.35 24.57 -2.33
C THR A 50 13.70 24.14 -1.02
N ALA A 51 14.40 24.37 0.11
CA ALA A 51 13.87 24.09 1.43
C ALA A 51 12.70 24.99 1.82
N GLY A 52 12.68 26.23 1.32
CA GLY A 52 11.59 27.20 1.50
C GLY A 52 10.27 26.68 0.88
N HIS A 53 10.33 26.26 -0.37
CA HIS A 53 9.16 25.71 -1.08
C HIS A 53 8.59 24.43 -0.43
N ILE A 54 9.45 23.47 -0.06
CA ILE A 54 9.01 22.24 0.61
C ILE A 54 8.38 22.55 1.98
N SER A 55 9.01 23.46 2.76
CA SER A 55 8.49 23.82 4.08
C SER A 55 7.18 24.60 4.02
N GLN A 56 6.96 25.39 2.98
CA GLN A 56 5.74 26.12 2.74
C GLN A 56 4.60 25.13 2.38
N HIS A 57 4.87 24.20 1.46
CA HIS A 57 3.91 23.16 1.07
C HIS A 57 3.34 22.41 2.27
N PHE A 58 4.19 21.92 3.20
CA PHE A 58 3.73 21.22 4.40
C PHE A 58 2.99 22.09 5.44
N ARG A 59 3.02 23.43 5.29
CA ARG A 59 2.29 24.35 6.17
C ARG A 59 0.89 24.67 5.67
N GLU A 60 0.62 24.43 4.38
CA GLU A 60 -0.65 24.79 3.78
C GLU A 60 -1.74 23.76 4.13
N PRO A 61 -2.82 24.15 4.84
CA PRO A 61 -3.82 23.21 5.33
C PRO A 61 -4.51 22.40 4.22
N HIS A 62 -4.68 22.97 3.03
CA HIS A 62 -5.38 22.34 1.92
C HIS A 62 -4.63 21.17 1.29
N HIS A 63 -3.32 21.00 1.54
CA HIS A 63 -2.55 19.83 1.09
C HIS A 63 -2.63 18.63 2.05
N ARG A 64 -3.09 18.81 3.29
CA ARG A 64 -2.98 17.79 4.35
C ARG A 64 -3.60 16.44 4.01
N VAL A 65 -4.79 16.41 3.42
CA VAL A 65 -5.45 15.14 3.07
C VAL A 65 -4.71 14.42 1.95
N HIS A 66 -4.18 15.16 0.98
CA HIS A 66 -3.34 14.59 -0.08
C HIS A 66 -2.04 14.01 0.47
N ASP A 67 -1.37 14.73 1.38
CA ASP A 67 -0.12 14.30 2.01
C ASP A 67 -0.32 13.04 2.86
N PHE A 68 -1.44 12.96 3.59
CA PHE A 68 -1.82 11.73 4.29
C PHE A 68 -2.06 10.57 3.32
N THR A 69 -2.78 10.81 2.23
CA THR A 69 -3.04 9.77 1.23
C THR A 69 -1.75 9.25 0.62
N PHE A 70 -0.84 10.15 0.27
CA PHE A 70 0.50 9.81 -0.18
C PHE A 70 1.26 8.99 0.87
N SER A 71 1.26 9.45 2.13
CA SER A 71 1.91 8.75 3.24
C SER A 71 1.33 7.34 3.47
N PHE A 72 0.03 7.15 3.24
CA PHE A 72 -0.61 5.83 3.33
C PHE A 72 -0.18 4.89 2.20
N LEU A 73 0.02 5.39 0.98
CA LEU A 73 0.57 4.58 -0.13
C LEU A 73 1.98 4.09 0.21
N VAL A 74 2.86 5.01 0.62
CA VAL A 74 4.23 4.68 1.03
C VAL A 74 4.23 3.75 2.25
N GLY A 75 3.41 4.06 3.26
CA GLY A 75 3.26 3.27 4.48
C GLY A 75 2.83 1.83 4.19
N THR A 76 1.91 1.62 3.23
CA THR A 76 1.49 0.29 2.79
C THR A 76 2.66 -0.52 2.24
N ALA A 77 3.48 0.09 1.37
CA ALA A 77 4.67 -0.56 0.84
C ALA A 77 5.70 -0.86 1.93
N VAL A 78 5.96 0.09 2.83
CA VAL A 78 6.88 -0.07 3.96
C VAL A 78 6.45 -1.20 4.89
N VAL A 79 5.18 -1.25 5.30
CA VAL A 79 4.64 -2.30 6.18
C VAL A 79 4.76 -3.67 5.53
N GLY A 80 4.48 -3.78 4.22
CA GLY A 80 4.65 -5.01 3.47
C GLY A 80 6.12 -5.47 3.41
N MET A 81 7.07 -4.55 3.20
CA MET A 81 8.51 -4.84 3.21
C MET A 81 9.02 -5.18 4.61
N LEU A 82 8.55 -4.51 5.67
CA LEU A 82 8.90 -4.83 7.07
C LEU A 82 8.46 -6.26 7.44
N ALA A 83 7.30 -6.71 6.95
CA ALA A 83 6.84 -8.07 7.17
C ALA A 83 7.80 -9.14 6.61
N GLN A 84 8.66 -8.77 5.64
CA GLN A 84 9.66 -9.68 5.06
C GLN A 84 10.90 -9.90 5.93
N LEU A 85 11.10 -9.11 6.98
CA LEU A 85 12.32 -9.20 7.80
C LEU A 85 12.35 -10.44 8.71
N ARG A 86 11.20 -10.98 9.09
CA ARG A 86 11.11 -12.12 10.04
C ARG A 86 10.95 -13.46 9.33
N THR A 87 9.77 -13.69 8.76
CA THR A 87 9.40 -14.97 8.14
C THR A 87 8.86 -14.72 6.72
N PRO A 88 9.72 -14.40 5.74
CA PRO A 88 9.25 -14.04 4.40
C PRO A 88 8.41 -15.15 3.75
N SER A 89 8.77 -16.43 3.92
CA SER A 89 8.02 -17.56 3.37
C SER A 89 6.58 -17.68 3.89
N GLU A 90 6.29 -17.13 5.07
CA GLU A 90 4.95 -17.10 5.69
C GLU A 90 4.22 -15.77 5.42
N ASN A 91 4.84 -14.81 4.72
CA ASN A 91 4.34 -13.47 4.49
C ASN A 91 4.26 -13.09 3.01
N VAL A 92 3.83 -14.01 2.16
CA VAL A 92 3.58 -13.77 0.72
C VAL A 92 2.61 -12.61 0.52
N ALA A 93 1.55 -12.54 1.34
CA ALA A 93 0.60 -11.43 1.32
C ALA A 93 1.28 -10.07 1.56
N GLY A 94 2.21 -10.00 2.52
CA GLY A 94 2.98 -8.79 2.80
C GLY A 94 3.81 -8.32 1.61
N GLN A 95 4.47 -9.25 0.90
CA GLN A 95 5.24 -8.92 -0.30
C GLN A 95 4.34 -8.39 -1.44
N LEU A 96 3.20 -9.02 -1.67
CA LEU A 96 2.22 -8.57 -2.66
C LEU A 96 1.61 -7.22 -2.26
N MET A 97 1.28 -7.04 -0.97
CA MET A 97 0.80 -5.77 -0.44
C MET A 97 1.78 -4.62 -0.70
N ALA A 98 3.10 -4.88 -0.55
CA ALA A 98 4.11 -3.87 -0.85
C ALA A 98 4.15 -3.45 -2.33
N LEU A 99 3.74 -4.32 -3.26
CA LEU A 99 3.69 -4.03 -4.71
C LEU A 99 2.45 -3.24 -5.11
N ILE A 100 1.32 -3.42 -4.43
CA ILE A 100 0.03 -2.85 -4.84
C ILE A 100 0.06 -1.32 -5.01
N PRO A 101 0.65 -0.51 -4.11
CA PRO A 101 0.73 0.94 -4.29
C PRO A 101 1.46 1.34 -5.58
N TRP A 102 2.52 0.64 -5.95
CA TRP A 102 3.30 0.90 -7.17
C TRP A 102 2.49 0.57 -8.42
N VAL A 103 1.72 -0.52 -8.38
CA VAL A 103 0.77 -0.86 -9.47
C VAL A 103 -0.31 0.20 -9.57
N GLY A 104 -0.86 0.68 -8.44
CA GLY A 104 -1.83 1.77 -8.39
C GLY A 104 -1.30 3.06 -9.00
N LEU A 105 -0.07 3.46 -8.63
CA LEU A 105 0.61 4.64 -9.17
C LEU A 105 0.88 4.48 -10.68
N GLY A 106 1.36 3.33 -11.12
CA GLY A 106 1.59 3.04 -12.53
C GLY A 106 0.30 3.08 -13.36
N LEU A 107 -0.77 2.48 -12.85
CA LEU A 107 -2.10 2.51 -13.48
C LEU A 107 -2.63 3.94 -13.59
N THR A 108 -2.55 4.71 -12.51
CA THR A 108 -2.99 6.10 -12.52
C THR A 108 -2.16 6.95 -13.48
N SER A 109 -0.84 6.78 -13.49
CA SER A 109 0.04 7.47 -14.43
C SER A 109 -0.33 7.17 -15.89
N ALA A 110 -0.63 5.92 -16.20
CA ALA A 110 -1.09 5.52 -17.53
C ALA A 110 -2.47 6.13 -17.88
N LEU A 111 -3.42 6.11 -16.94
CA LEU A 111 -4.77 6.63 -17.14
C LEU A 111 -4.81 8.17 -17.25
N THR A 112 -3.92 8.87 -16.57
CA THR A 112 -3.85 10.34 -16.60
C THR A 112 -2.92 10.87 -17.69
N ASN A 113 -2.13 10.00 -18.31
CA ASN A 113 -1.03 10.37 -19.21
C ASN A 113 -0.04 11.35 -18.54
N THR A 114 0.10 11.25 -17.21
CA THR A 114 0.99 12.09 -16.41
C THR A 114 2.07 11.20 -15.83
N PRO A 115 3.35 11.39 -16.22
CA PRO A 115 4.43 10.57 -15.70
C PRO A 115 4.62 10.82 -14.19
N VAL A 116 5.00 9.77 -13.47
CA VAL A 116 5.43 9.89 -12.06
C VAL A 116 6.73 10.68 -12.03
N ARG A 117 6.66 11.96 -11.64
CA ARG A 117 7.80 12.89 -11.70
C ARG A 117 8.78 12.71 -10.53
N PHE A 118 8.36 12.12 -9.43
CA PHE A 118 9.23 11.90 -8.28
C PHE A 118 10.11 10.68 -8.52
N VAL A 119 11.34 10.91 -8.95
CA VAL A 119 12.33 9.87 -9.35
C VAL A 119 12.48 8.71 -8.35
N PRO A 120 12.44 8.90 -7.02
CA PRO A 120 12.51 7.78 -6.08
C PRO A 120 11.41 6.72 -6.24
N PHE A 121 10.22 7.05 -6.73
CA PHE A 121 9.11 6.09 -6.82
C PHE A 121 9.34 4.95 -7.80
N PRO A 122 9.74 5.18 -9.05
CA PRO A 122 10.12 4.09 -9.95
C PRO A 122 11.21 3.18 -9.37
N ILE A 123 12.19 3.78 -8.66
CA ILE A 123 13.29 3.03 -8.03
C ILE A 123 12.74 2.13 -6.91
N LEU A 124 11.92 2.68 -6.00
CA LEU A 124 11.31 1.93 -4.91
C LEU A 124 10.39 0.82 -5.44
N GLY A 125 9.59 1.12 -6.47
CA GLY A 125 8.74 0.14 -7.14
C GLY A 125 9.56 -0.98 -7.78
N ALA A 126 10.64 -0.64 -8.48
CA ALA A 126 11.55 -1.63 -9.08
C ALA A 126 12.22 -2.51 -8.02
N LEU A 127 12.73 -1.93 -6.93
CA LEU A 127 13.33 -2.69 -5.83
C LEU A 127 12.30 -3.61 -5.16
N THR A 128 11.07 -3.15 -4.95
CA THR A 128 9.98 -3.98 -4.40
C THR A 128 9.65 -5.14 -5.34
N LEU A 129 9.65 -4.91 -6.66
CA LEU A 129 9.44 -5.95 -7.66
C LEU A 129 10.60 -6.95 -7.69
N ILE A 130 11.86 -6.47 -7.64
CA ILE A 130 13.04 -7.33 -7.56
C ILE A 130 12.98 -8.21 -6.30
N ALA A 131 12.55 -7.65 -5.14
CA ALA A 131 12.31 -8.43 -3.93
C ALA A 131 11.28 -9.53 -4.16
N ALA A 132 10.16 -9.24 -4.84
CA ALA A 132 9.14 -10.25 -5.15
C ALA A 132 9.69 -11.37 -6.06
N ILE A 133 10.49 -11.04 -7.08
CA ILE A 133 11.13 -12.01 -7.97
C ILE A 133 12.14 -12.89 -7.20
N LEU A 134 12.89 -12.30 -6.26
CA LEU A 134 13.87 -12.99 -5.44
C LEU A 134 13.26 -13.67 -4.20
N HIS A 135 11.95 -13.58 -3.99
CA HIS A 135 11.29 -14.08 -2.80
C HIS A 135 11.70 -15.55 -2.49
N PRO A 136 11.97 -15.89 -1.20
CA PRO A 136 12.51 -17.23 -0.84
C PRO A 136 11.62 -18.40 -1.23
N THR A 137 10.31 -18.23 -1.29
CA THR A 137 9.38 -19.27 -1.74
C THR A 137 9.57 -19.64 -3.22
N GLY A 138 10.16 -18.76 -4.01
CA GLY A 138 10.45 -19.04 -5.41
C GLY A 138 9.20 -19.41 -6.21
N ARG A 139 9.18 -20.63 -6.78
CA ARG A 139 8.07 -21.14 -7.59
C ARG A 139 6.80 -21.37 -6.77
N ASP A 140 6.92 -21.57 -5.46
CA ASP A 140 5.80 -21.82 -4.55
C ASP A 140 5.14 -20.50 -4.05
N PHE A 141 5.56 -19.34 -4.60
CA PHE A 141 5.05 -18.04 -4.18
C PHE A 141 3.51 -17.95 -4.23
N PHE A 142 2.89 -18.55 -5.22
CA PHE A 142 1.45 -18.57 -5.38
C PHE A 142 0.77 -19.85 -4.84
N SER A 143 1.49 -20.78 -4.24
CA SER A 143 0.94 -22.05 -3.75
C SER A 143 -0.09 -21.88 -2.63
N SER A 144 0.01 -20.79 -1.86
CA SER A 144 -0.93 -20.47 -0.79
C SER A 144 -2.28 -19.91 -1.27
N PHE A 145 -2.42 -19.59 -2.57
CA PHE A 145 -3.68 -19.15 -3.14
C PHE A 145 -4.59 -20.34 -3.46
N SER A 146 -5.79 -20.34 -2.89
CA SER A 146 -6.80 -21.36 -3.13
C SER A 146 -8.20 -20.77 -3.04
N VAL A 147 -9.09 -21.19 -3.92
CA VAL A 147 -10.50 -20.79 -3.91
C VAL A 147 -11.17 -21.17 -2.58
N SER A 148 -10.76 -22.29 -1.97
CA SER A 148 -11.29 -22.76 -0.68
C SER A 148 -10.91 -21.84 0.50
N ARG A 149 -9.86 -21.03 0.36
CA ARG A 149 -9.42 -20.07 1.38
C ARG A 149 -10.13 -18.73 1.30
N VAL A 150 -10.85 -18.43 0.22
CA VAL A 150 -11.51 -17.13 0.00
C VAL A 150 -12.53 -16.83 1.08
N ASN A 151 -12.38 -15.69 1.76
CA ASN A 151 -13.40 -15.19 2.68
C ASN A 151 -14.44 -14.39 1.90
N ARG A 152 -15.61 -15.01 1.69
CA ARG A 152 -16.69 -14.41 0.89
C ARG A 152 -17.26 -13.13 1.52
N LEU A 153 -17.27 -13.03 2.86
CA LEU A 153 -17.77 -11.82 3.53
C LEU A 153 -16.81 -10.65 3.33
N MET A 154 -15.50 -10.85 3.53
CA MET A 154 -14.50 -9.83 3.23
C MET A 154 -14.53 -9.42 1.75
N LEU A 155 -14.66 -10.39 0.84
CA LEU A 155 -14.77 -10.13 -0.59
C LEU A 155 -16.03 -9.29 -0.91
N GLY A 156 -17.16 -9.60 -0.30
CA GLY A 156 -18.40 -8.81 -0.43
C GLY A 156 -18.21 -7.36 0.04
N LEU A 157 -17.55 -7.17 1.18
CA LEU A 157 -17.21 -5.82 1.68
C LEU A 157 -16.31 -5.05 0.69
N VAL A 158 -15.33 -5.71 0.07
CA VAL A 158 -14.48 -5.07 -0.94
C VAL A 158 -15.29 -4.69 -2.19
N ILE A 159 -16.17 -5.57 -2.67
CA ILE A 159 -17.03 -5.27 -3.84
C ILE A 159 -17.91 -4.06 -3.57
N ILE A 160 -18.53 -3.98 -2.37
CA ILE A 160 -19.33 -2.83 -1.97
C ILE A 160 -18.51 -1.54 -1.94
N ALA A 161 -17.30 -1.58 -1.36
CA ALA A 161 -16.42 -0.42 -1.30
C ALA A 161 -15.82 -0.05 -2.66
N ALA A 162 -15.66 -1.01 -3.57
CA ALA A 162 -15.09 -0.74 -4.89
C ALA A 162 -15.93 0.28 -5.69
N VAL A 163 -17.25 0.30 -5.51
CA VAL A 163 -18.13 1.24 -6.24
C VAL A 163 -17.78 2.71 -5.90
N PRO A 164 -17.85 3.17 -4.64
CA PRO A 164 -17.47 4.54 -4.33
C PRO A 164 -15.98 4.82 -4.53
N LEU A 165 -15.08 3.86 -4.30
CA LEU A 165 -13.65 4.02 -4.54
C LEU A 165 -13.32 4.21 -6.02
N LEU A 166 -13.95 3.48 -6.92
CA LEU A 166 -13.76 3.66 -8.37
C LEU A 166 -14.37 4.97 -8.86
N ALA A 167 -15.52 5.38 -8.31
CA ALA A 167 -16.08 6.69 -8.60
C ALA A 167 -15.12 7.81 -8.16
N PHE A 168 -14.58 7.72 -6.95
CA PHE A 168 -13.60 8.66 -6.43
C PHE A 168 -12.30 8.66 -7.28
N ALA A 169 -11.78 7.49 -7.67
CA ALA A 169 -10.64 7.39 -8.55
C ALA A 169 -10.91 8.05 -9.91
N SER A 170 -12.07 7.80 -10.52
CA SER A 170 -12.47 8.37 -11.81
C SER A 170 -12.53 9.91 -11.75
N THR A 171 -13.11 10.46 -10.69
CA THR A 171 -13.16 11.91 -10.47
C THR A 171 -11.74 12.49 -10.38
N ASN A 172 -10.86 11.89 -9.58
CA ASN A 172 -9.49 12.36 -9.40
C ASN A 172 -8.64 12.21 -10.68
N ILE A 173 -8.83 11.13 -11.47
CA ILE A 173 -8.23 11.00 -12.80
C ILE A 173 -8.69 12.11 -13.73
N GLY A 174 -9.98 12.43 -13.71
CA GLY A 174 -10.55 13.55 -14.46
C GLY A 174 -9.89 14.89 -14.07
N LEU A 175 -9.84 15.19 -12.78
CA LEU A 175 -9.19 16.40 -12.26
C LEU A 175 -7.70 16.46 -12.65
N GLN A 176 -6.95 15.37 -12.50
CA GLN A 176 -5.54 15.31 -12.88
C GLN A 176 -5.30 15.64 -14.35
N ARG A 177 -6.26 15.34 -15.23
CA ARG A 177 -6.16 15.58 -16.68
C ARG A 177 -6.62 16.96 -17.13
N THR A 178 -7.53 17.61 -16.38
CA THR A 178 -8.26 18.77 -16.87
C THR A 178 -7.95 20.05 -16.09
N VAL A 179 -7.50 19.95 -14.84
CA VAL A 179 -7.22 21.09 -13.98
C VAL A 179 -5.75 21.51 -14.07
N THR A 180 -5.49 22.82 -14.06
CA THR A 180 -4.14 23.40 -14.11
C THR A 180 -3.87 24.19 -12.83
N ASN A 181 -3.91 23.50 -11.68
CA ASN A 181 -3.58 24.08 -10.38
C ASN A 181 -2.36 23.36 -9.76
N ASP A 182 -1.93 23.83 -8.58
CA ASP A 182 -0.78 23.27 -7.88
C ASP A 182 -0.99 21.78 -7.52
N HIS A 183 -2.21 21.37 -7.16
CA HIS A 183 -2.53 19.98 -6.89
C HIS A 183 -2.29 19.07 -8.10
N ALA A 184 -2.71 19.49 -9.29
CA ALA A 184 -2.49 18.75 -10.52
C ALA A 184 -1.00 18.74 -10.90
N SER A 185 -0.29 19.87 -10.74
CA SER A 185 1.14 19.98 -11.04
C SER A 185 2.00 19.06 -10.16
N LEU A 186 1.62 18.87 -8.90
CA LEU A 186 2.26 17.98 -7.92
C LEU A 186 1.80 16.51 -8.02
N GLY A 187 0.76 16.23 -8.82
CA GLY A 187 0.23 14.89 -9.00
C GLY A 187 -0.69 14.42 -7.86
N HIS A 188 -1.20 15.33 -7.03
CA HIS A 188 -2.00 15.00 -5.85
C HIS A 188 -3.27 14.21 -6.20
N TYR A 189 -4.00 14.61 -7.24
CA TYR A 189 -5.17 13.86 -7.71
C TYR A 189 -4.79 12.45 -8.18
N GLY A 190 -3.59 12.29 -8.77
CA GLY A 190 -3.05 10.97 -9.11
C GLY A 190 -2.83 10.09 -7.88
N PHE A 191 -2.35 10.66 -6.76
CA PHE A 191 -2.19 9.90 -5.51
C PHE A 191 -3.53 9.47 -4.92
N MET A 192 -4.57 10.33 -4.98
CA MET A 192 -5.92 10.01 -4.53
C MET A 192 -6.52 8.84 -5.33
N ALA A 193 -6.38 8.85 -6.66
CA ALA A 193 -6.81 7.75 -7.51
C ALA A 193 -6.03 6.45 -7.20
N SER A 194 -4.70 6.55 -7.06
CA SER A 194 -3.83 5.40 -6.71
C SER A 194 -4.18 4.81 -5.35
N PHE A 195 -4.57 5.64 -4.39
CA PHE A 195 -5.04 5.21 -3.07
C PHE A 195 -6.29 4.33 -3.19
N SER A 196 -7.27 4.74 -4.00
CA SER A 196 -8.48 3.93 -4.24
C SER A 196 -8.14 2.56 -4.81
N PHE A 197 -7.27 2.48 -5.82
CA PHE A 197 -6.80 1.22 -6.37
C PHE A 197 -6.04 0.38 -5.34
N THR A 198 -5.26 1.04 -4.47
CA THR A 198 -4.53 0.37 -3.40
C THR A 198 -5.48 -0.25 -2.38
N VAL A 199 -6.48 0.48 -1.90
CA VAL A 199 -7.48 -0.05 -0.95
C VAL A 199 -8.20 -1.26 -1.54
N ILE A 200 -8.65 -1.18 -2.80
CA ILE A 200 -9.30 -2.30 -3.49
C ILE A 200 -8.34 -3.49 -3.61
N GLY A 201 -7.12 -3.26 -4.08
CA GLY A 201 -6.12 -4.33 -4.29
C GLY A 201 -5.71 -5.02 -2.99
N VAL A 202 -5.45 -4.25 -1.91
CA VAL A 202 -5.10 -4.80 -0.59
C VAL A 202 -6.29 -5.54 0.04
N GLY A 203 -7.51 -5.01 -0.12
CA GLY A 203 -8.72 -5.66 0.34
C GLY A 203 -9.01 -6.98 -0.39
N LEU A 204 -8.84 -7.03 -1.71
CA LEU A 204 -8.94 -8.26 -2.49
C LEU A 204 -7.90 -9.28 -2.04
N LEU A 205 -6.64 -8.86 -1.90
CA LEU A 205 -5.55 -9.73 -1.43
C LEU A 205 -5.86 -10.32 -0.04
N ALA A 206 -6.34 -9.50 0.89
CA ALA A 206 -6.77 -9.95 2.20
C ALA A 206 -7.92 -10.97 2.14
N SER A 207 -8.89 -10.77 1.23
CA SER A 207 -10.04 -11.65 1.04
C SER A 207 -9.66 -13.02 0.48
N LEU A 208 -8.60 -13.09 -0.33
CA LEU A 208 -8.04 -14.35 -0.88
C LEU A 208 -7.28 -15.17 0.18
N ARG A 209 -6.85 -14.55 1.26
CA ARG A 209 -6.16 -15.14 2.41
C ARG A 209 -4.91 -15.97 2.05
N PRO A 210 -3.97 -15.48 1.24
CA PRO A 210 -2.66 -16.13 1.13
C PRO A 210 -1.89 -16.05 2.45
N ASP A 211 -0.74 -16.73 2.54
CA ASP A 211 0.04 -16.72 3.77
C ASP A 211 0.45 -15.30 4.18
N GLY A 212 0.25 -14.95 5.45
CA GLY A 212 0.44 -13.60 6.00
C GLY A 212 -0.75 -12.64 5.80
N TRP A 213 -1.91 -13.12 5.35
CA TRP A 213 -3.10 -12.31 5.01
C TRP A 213 -3.63 -11.41 6.14
N SER A 214 -3.44 -11.78 7.41
CA SER A 214 -4.00 -11.02 8.54
C SER A 214 -3.46 -9.59 8.62
N LEU A 215 -2.15 -9.41 8.39
CA LEU A 215 -1.55 -8.08 8.30
C LEU A 215 -2.19 -7.26 7.16
N THR A 216 -2.34 -7.89 6.00
CA THR A 216 -2.96 -7.26 4.82
C THR A 216 -4.40 -6.83 5.10
N ALA A 217 -5.14 -7.62 5.87
CA ALA A 217 -6.52 -7.29 6.27
C ALA A 217 -6.57 -6.07 7.21
N TRP A 218 -5.66 -5.96 8.16
CA TRP A 218 -5.54 -4.77 9.00
C TRP A 218 -5.21 -3.53 8.17
N VAL A 219 -4.26 -3.61 7.26
CA VAL A 219 -3.90 -2.49 6.38
C VAL A 219 -5.09 -2.10 5.50
N ALA A 220 -5.80 -3.07 4.90
CA ALA A 220 -6.98 -2.81 4.07
C ALA A 220 -8.07 -2.02 4.81
N GLY A 221 -8.32 -2.33 6.08
CA GLY A 221 -9.32 -1.61 6.88
C GLY A 221 -8.82 -0.27 7.40
N LEU A 222 -7.53 -0.18 7.80
CA LEU A 222 -6.96 1.05 8.32
C LEU A 222 -6.83 2.15 7.26
N LEU A 223 -6.49 1.82 6.02
CA LEU A 223 -6.31 2.81 4.95
C LEU A 223 -7.55 3.72 4.78
N PRO A 224 -8.76 3.19 4.50
CA PRO A 224 -9.94 4.03 4.35
C PRO A 224 -10.37 4.66 5.68
N ALA A 225 -10.17 3.98 6.83
CA ALA A 225 -10.51 4.54 8.13
C ALA A 225 -9.66 5.78 8.46
N LEU A 226 -8.37 5.75 8.17
CA LEU A 226 -7.47 6.89 8.40
C LEU A 226 -7.75 8.04 7.42
N LEU A 227 -8.05 7.75 6.14
CA LEU A 227 -8.49 8.78 5.21
C LEU A 227 -9.83 9.39 5.66
N GLY A 228 -10.77 8.56 6.12
CA GLY A 228 -12.04 9.01 6.67
C GLY A 228 -11.84 9.91 7.89
N LEU A 229 -10.96 9.52 8.80
CA LEU A 229 -10.62 10.32 9.98
C LEU A 229 -10.00 11.67 9.59
N ALA A 230 -9.03 11.67 8.66
CA ALA A 230 -8.45 12.90 8.14
C ALA A 230 -9.50 13.80 7.50
N SER A 231 -10.45 13.24 6.75
CA SER A 231 -11.54 13.96 6.11
C SER A 231 -12.53 14.55 7.12
N VAL A 232 -12.81 13.87 8.21
CA VAL A 232 -13.68 14.37 9.29
C VAL A 232 -12.99 15.49 10.08
N VAL A 233 -11.68 15.41 10.27
CA VAL A 233 -10.90 16.44 10.96
C VAL A 233 -10.70 17.68 10.08
N PHE A 234 -10.54 17.49 8.78
CA PHE A 234 -10.29 18.55 7.79
C PHE A 234 -11.45 18.62 6.78
N LEU A 235 -12.63 19.05 7.24
CA LEU A 235 -13.86 19.07 6.43
C LEU A 235 -13.80 20.02 5.23
N ASP A 236 -13.14 21.17 5.40
CA ASP A 236 -13.17 22.29 4.46
C ASP A 236 -11.99 22.31 3.46
N VAL A 237 -11.25 21.19 3.35
CA VAL A 237 -10.15 21.09 2.38
C VAL A 237 -10.60 20.36 1.12
N ASP A 238 -10.05 20.75 -0.03
CA ASP A 238 -10.46 20.29 -1.37
C ASP A 238 -10.45 18.77 -1.56
N SER A 239 -9.64 18.06 -0.80
CA SER A 239 -9.48 16.61 -0.91
C SER A 239 -10.27 15.82 0.13
N SER A 240 -11.01 16.52 1.00
CA SER A 240 -11.81 15.87 2.02
C SER A 240 -12.94 15.07 1.39
N LEU A 241 -13.20 13.88 1.94
CA LEU A 241 -14.40 13.09 1.62
C LEU A 241 -15.68 13.76 2.18
N GLY A 242 -15.54 14.78 3.03
CA GLY A 242 -16.61 15.34 3.82
C GLY A 242 -17.06 14.39 4.94
N LEU A 243 -17.99 14.87 5.77
CA LEU A 243 -18.41 14.16 6.98
C LEU A 243 -19.02 12.78 6.68
N VAL A 244 -19.95 12.71 5.74
CA VAL A 244 -20.72 11.49 5.47
C VAL A 244 -19.82 10.36 4.94
N TRP A 245 -19.04 10.67 3.90
CA TRP A 245 -18.15 9.67 3.31
C TRP A 245 -16.93 9.37 4.21
N GLY A 246 -16.48 10.35 5.02
CA GLY A 246 -15.46 10.15 6.02
C GLY A 246 -15.90 9.13 7.10
N LEU A 247 -17.11 9.33 7.65
CA LEU A 247 -17.69 8.38 8.62
C LEU A 247 -17.97 7.00 7.99
N ALA A 248 -18.45 6.96 6.76
CA ALA A 248 -18.68 5.69 6.04
C ALA A 248 -17.36 4.92 5.83
N ALA A 249 -16.26 5.61 5.49
CA ALA A 249 -14.94 5.00 5.34
C ALA A 249 -14.39 4.46 6.66
N ILE A 250 -14.57 5.18 7.78
CA ILE A 250 -14.22 4.72 9.13
C ILE A 250 -15.02 3.47 9.48
N ALA A 251 -16.35 3.52 9.31
CA ALA A 251 -17.23 2.40 9.63
C ALA A 251 -16.89 1.15 8.82
N TRP A 252 -16.65 1.32 7.51
CA TRP A 252 -16.25 0.22 6.65
C TRP A 252 -14.92 -0.40 7.09
N GLY A 253 -13.92 0.43 7.39
CA GLY A 253 -12.61 -0.04 7.86
C GLY A 253 -12.71 -0.86 9.15
N VAL A 254 -13.49 -0.40 10.13
CA VAL A 254 -13.75 -1.11 11.39
C VAL A 254 -14.44 -2.46 11.12
N VAL A 255 -15.48 -2.48 10.29
CA VAL A 255 -16.21 -3.71 9.95
C VAL A 255 -15.30 -4.70 9.22
N PHE A 256 -14.44 -4.22 8.33
CA PHE A 256 -13.50 -5.08 7.59
C PHE A 256 -12.48 -5.74 8.53
N VAL A 257 -11.86 -4.97 9.44
CA VAL A 257 -10.93 -5.50 10.45
C VAL A 257 -11.65 -6.47 11.40
N ALA A 258 -12.83 -6.12 11.91
CA ALA A 258 -13.59 -7.00 12.79
C ALA A 258 -13.93 -8.34 12.09
N THR A 259 -14.33 -8.29 10.81
CA THR A 259 -14.59 -9.51 10.02
C THR A 259 -13.33 -10.37 9.87
N SER A 260 -12.17 -9.75 9.68
CA SER A 260 -10.90 -10.47 9.58
C SER A 260 -10.53 -11.17 10.88
N GLU A 261 -10.69 -10.50 12.03
CA GLU A 261 -10.38 -11.06 13.35
C GLU A 261 -11.34 -12.20 13.74
N LEU A 262 -12.64 -12.06 13.46
CA LEU A 262 -13.62 -13.15 13.64
C LEU A 262 -13.28 -14.36 12.77
N THR A 263 -12.76 -14.14 11.57
CA THR A 263 -12.31 -15.23 10.70
C THR A 263 -11.09 -15.92 11.26
N ARG A 264 -10.10 -15.13 11.75
CA ARG A 264 -8.87 -15.65 12.34
C ARG A 264 -9.14 -16.48 13.59
N SER A 265 -9.99 -16.00 14.49
CA SER A 265 -10.36 -16.72 15.71
C SER A 265 -11.02 -18.07 15.42
N ARG A 266 -11.95 -18.11 14.46
CA ARG A 266 -12.59 -19.40 14.05
C ARG A 266 -11.57 -20.41 13.53
N LEU A 267 -10.58 -19.98 12.76
CA LEU A 267 -9.53 -20.86 12.25
C LEU A 267 -8.63 -21.43 13.35
N SER A 268 -8.37 -20.66 14.42
CA SER A 268 -7.59 -21.12 15.56
C SER A 268 -8.32 -22.15 16.44
N PHE A 269 -9.67 -22.10 16.49
CA PHE A 269 -10.48 -23.09 17.22
C PHE A 269 -10.65 -24.43 16.48
N VAL A 270 -10.52 -24.44 15.17
CA VAL A 270 -10.57 -25.66 14.32
C VAL A 270 -9.18 -26.27 14.15
N GLY A 271 -8.23 -26.01 15.08
CA GLY A 271 -6.91 -26.59 15.11
C GLY A 271 -6.91 -28.12 15.09
N PRO A 272 -5.79 -28.80 14.76
CA PRO A 272 -5.76 -30.22 14.46
C PRO A 272 -6.38 -31.00 15.59
N SER A 273 -7.53 -31.61 15.31
CA SER A 273 -8.07 -32.68 16.17
C SER A 273 -6.97 -33.71 16.27
N SER A 274 -6.39 -33.85 17.45
CA SER A 274 -5.41 -34.88 17.78
C SER A 274 -5.94 -36.22 17.26
N SER A 275 -5.42 -36.65 16.13
CA SER A 275 -5.47 -38.07 15.75
C SER A 275 -4.66 -38.81 16.81
N ARG A 276 -5.34 -39.31 17.81
CA ARG A 276 -4.84 -40.38 18.67
C ARG A 276 -4.85 -41.70 17.92
#